data_23afa9f67ead136007f27c84b405e4d2
#
_entry.id   23afa9f67ead136007f27c84b405e4d2
#
_cell.length_a   1.000
_cell.length_b   1.000
_cell.length_c   1.000
_cell.angle_alpha   90.00
_cell.angle_beta   90.00
_cell.angle_gamma   90.00
#
_symmetry.space_group_name_H-M   'P 1'
#
loop_
_entity.id
_entity.type
_entity.pdbx_description
1 polymer ?
#
loop_
_entity_poly.entity_id
_entity_poly.type
_entity_poly.pdbx_seq_one_letter_code
_entity_poly.pdbx_strand_id
1 'polypeptide(L)'
;VTPTTAQPSESAAQSALRQGFTAFPADRAQAYRAAGYWVDRRLDSLLRNAAEQWPDRTAIADHTDTHTFAELDALADRAAAGIADLGIRPGDRVLLQLPNSAEFAIALFGLLRAGAVPVMCLPGHRLAELTHFAEVSAAVALLIADTAGGFDYRTMAAELVAAHPHVRHVLVHGDLPEKRDGFLSWTAVSRTGTGAVPQIDPDLAGPALLLVSGGTTGAPKLIPRTHQDYVYNCTASAELCRLRQDDVYLVALPAAHNFPLACPGLLGALSVGATTVFTADPSPEAAFAAIDAHGVTVTALVPALAKLWAQACDWEPLAPKSLRLLQVGGAKLAAEDARLVRARLTLGLQQVFGMAEGLLNYTRVGDPAEIVETTQGKPLCPADEIRVVDEDGHEVAPGEEGELLARGPYTINGYFNAAAANERSFTPDGFYRSGDRVRRDQAGYLEVTGRVKDVILRGGENVSALDLEEHLLTHPAVWSAAAVPLPDDYLGEKICAAVVFTGAPVTLAELHTHLERRGVASHARPDVLVPMPTLPTTAVGKIDKKAIVAQLTQ
;
A
#
# COMPACT_ATOMS: atom_id res chain seq x y z
N VAL A 1 28.42 38.28 25.10
CA VAL A 1 26.96 38.20 24.87
C VAL A 1 26.81 37.59 23.51
N THR A 2 26.59 36.28 23.47
CA THR A 2 26.30 35.50 22.25
C THR A 2 24.86 35.81 21.83
N PRO A 3 24.56 36.12 20.57
CA PRO A 3 23.19 36.33 20.15
C PRO A 3 22.44 34.98 20.18
N THR A 4 21.41 34.93 21.00
CA THR A 4 20.43 33.85 20.99
C THR A 4 19.68 33.95 19.65
N THR A 5 19.95 33.02 18.72
CA THR A 5 19.15 32.86 17.51
C THR A 5 17.74 32.43 17.95
N ALA A 6 16.78 33.34 17.80
CA ALA A 6 15.38 33.04 17.99
C ALA A 6 14.98 31.96 17.01
N GLN A 7 14.53 30.81 17.50
CA GLN A 7 13.91 29.79 16.67
C GLN A 7 12.68 30.40 15.96
N PRO A 8 12.47 30.17 14.66
CA PRO A 8 11.28 30.63 13.98
C PRO A 8 10.04 30.06 14.68
N SER A 9 9.03 30.88 14.90
CA SER A 9 7.77 30.46 15.53
C SER A 9 7.09 29.39 14.66
N GLU A 10 6.85 28.22 15.25
CA GLU A 10 6.13 27.12 14.61
C GLU A 10 4.76 27.59 14.11
N SER A 11 4.38 27.24 12.88
CA SER A 11 3.06 27.58 12.35
C SER A 11 1.96 26.76 13.06
N ALA A 12 0.74 27.31 13.13
CA ALA A 12 -0.39 26.59 13.73
C ALA A 12 -0.65 25.23 13.04
N ALA A 13 -0.41 25.13 11.72
CA ALA A 13 -0.55 23.89 10.96
C ALA A 13 0.52 22.85 11.36
N GLN A 14 1.76 23.27 11.55
CA GLN A 14 2.84 22.41 12.02
C GLN A 14 2.62 21.93 13.45
N SER A 15 2.16 22.82 14.33
CA SER A 15 1.80 22.46 15.71
C SER A 15 0.67 21.44 15.75
N ALA A 16 -0.40 21.62 14.95
CA ALA A 16 -1.50 20.66 14.86
C ALA A 16 -1.04 19.30 14.30
N LEU A 17 -0.16 19.31 13.31
CA LEU A 17 0.42 18.08 12.74
C LEU A 17 1.21 17.30 13.80
N ARG A 18 2.04 17.99 14.59
CA ARG A 18 2.82 17.37 15.67
C ARG A 18 1.95 16.83 16.81
N GLN A 19 0.86 17.50 17.14
CA GLN A 19 -0.07 17.03 18.19
C GLN A 19 -0.73 15.69 17.82
N GLY A 20 -1.03 15.44 16.54
CA GLY A 20 -1.61 14.19 16.05
C GLY A 20 -0.60 13.06 15.79
N PHE A 21 0.69 13.36 15.88
CA PHE A 21 1.78 12.46 15.49
C PHE A 21 2.55 11.93 16.70
N THR A 22 2.80 10.64 16.76
CA THR A 22 3.69 10.01 17.72
C THR A 22 5.09 9.88 17.13
N ALA A 23 6.01 10.73 17.61
CA ALA A 23 7.39 10.76 17.14
C ALA A 23 8.17 9.49 17.54
N PHE A 24 9.23 9.21 16.80
CA PHE A 24 10.19 8.19 17.22
C PHE A 24 10.88 8.63 18.53
N PRO A 25 11.10 7.72 19.48
CA PRO A 25 11.91 7.98 20.66
C PRO A 25 13.29 8.51 20.30
N ALA A 26 13.77 9.52 21.03
CA ALA A 26 14.98 10.26 20.69
C ALA A 26 16.24 9.38 20.62
N ASP A 27 16.35 8.40 21.51
CA ASP A 27 17.42 7.42 21.57
C ASP A 27 17.46 6.51 20.32
N ARG A 28 16.30 6.00 19.91
CA ARG A 28 16.17 5.21 18.68
C ARG A 28 16.44 6.05 17.43
N ALA A 29 15.88 7.25 17.37
CA ALA A 29 16.12 8.16 16.26
C ALA A 29 17.62 8.48 16.10
N GLN A 30 18.34 8.70 17.21
CA GLN A 30 19.78 8.91 17.20
C GLN A 30 20.53 7.65 16.74
N ALA A 31 20.14 6.47 17.22
CA ALA A 31 20.75 5.21 16.82
C ALA A 31 20.57 4.94 15.31
N TYR A 32 19.39 5.21 14.75
CA TYR A 32 19.12 5.01 13.31
C TYR A 32 19.93 5.98 12.43
N ARG A 33 20.13 7.23 12.86
CA ARG A 33 21.04 8.18 12.17
C ARG A 33 22.49 7.74 12.28
N ALA A 34 22.95 7.34 13.47
CA ALA A 34 24.32 6.89 13.69
C ALA A 34 24.67 5.63 12.88
N ALA A 35 23.69 4.74 12.67
CA ALA A 35 23.83 3.56 11.85
C ALA A 35 23.70 3.83 10.33
N GLY A 36 23.38 5.07 9.92
CA GLY A 36 23.23 5.45 8.53
C GLY A 36 21.92 5.04 7.86
N TYR A 37 20.95 4.52 8.63
CA TYR A 37 19.62 4.23 8.08
C TYR A 37 18.88 5.51 7.72
N TRP A 38 18.96 6.50 8.58
CA TRP A 38 18.36 7.81 8.35
C TRP A 38 19.38 8.82 7.88
N VAL A 39 19.06 9.45 6.77
CA VAL A 39 19.83 10.56 6.20
C VAL A 39 19.04 11.85 6.30
N ASP A 40 19.73 12.97 6.39
CA ASP A 40 19.10 14.29 6.48
C ASP A 40 18.64 14.75 5.09
N ARG A 41 17.61 14.07 4.58
CA ARG A 41 17.00 14.32 3.27
C ARG A 41 15.49 14.38 3.36
N ARG A 42 14.91 15.32 2.62
CA ARG A 42 13.46 15.36 2.39
C ARG A 42 13.08 14.33 1.33
N LEU A 43 11.84 13.86 1.38
CA LEU A 43 11.34 12.87 0.44
C LEU A 43 11.30 13.39 -1.01
N ASP A 44 10.96 14.69 -1.20
CA ASP A 44 10.96 15.33 -2.51
C ASP A 44 12.36 15.49 -3.12
N SER A 45 13.43 15.43 -2.31
CA SER A 45 14.80 15.49 -2.81
C SER A 45 15.19 14.26 -3.65
N LEU A 46 14.44 13.16 -3.56
CA LEU A 46 14.64 12.01 -4.45
C LEU A 46 14.50 12.41 -5.92
N LEU A 47 13.45 13.17 -6.24
CA LEU A 47 13.25 13.68 -7.60
C LEU A 47 14.29 14.76 -7.95
N ARG A 48 14.57 15.70 -7.04
CA ARG A 48 15.56 16.77 -7.28
C ARG A 48 16.93 16.20 -7.63
N ASN A 49 17.42 15.27 -6.82
CA ASN A 49 18.72 14.64 -7.03
C ASN A 49 18.75 13.82 -8.34
N ALA A 50 17.64 13.14 -8.66
CA ALA A 50 17.54 12.40 -9.92
C ALA A 50 17.55 13.35 -11.14
N ALA A 51 16.86 14.50 -11.05
CA ALA A 51 16.85 15.51 -12.11
C ALA A 51 18.22 16.17 -12.31
N GLU A 52 18.99 16.38 -11.26
CA GLU A 52 20.38 16.86 -11.34
C GLU A 52 21.32 15.82 -11.98
N GLN A 53 21.10 14.54 -11.68
CA GLN A 53 21.99 13.47 -12.12
C GLN A 53 21.63 12.94 -13.53
N TRP A 54 20.32 12.91 -13.87
CA TRP A 54 19.81 12.31 -15.11
C TRP A 54 18.74 13.19 -15.79
N PRO A 55 19.00 14.48 -16.07
CA PRO A 55 17.99 15.44 -16.50
C PRO A 55 17.17 15.01 -17.72
N ASP A 56 17.85 14.44 -18.72
CA ASP A 56 17.26 14.12 -20.03
C ASP A 56 16.63 12.72 -20.12
N ARG A 57 16.78 11.91 -19.07
CA ARG A 57 16.15 10.58 -19.06
C ARG A 57 14.67 10.67 -18.76
N THR A 58 13.89 9.76 -19.34
CA THR A 58 12.47 9.62 -18.99
C THR A 58 12.33 9.24 -17.52
N ALA A 59 11.65 10.06 -16.75
CA ALA A 59 11.31 9.81 -15.35
C ALA A 59 10.00 9.04 -15.24
N ILE A 60 8.94 9.54 -15.91
CA ILE A 60 7.61 8.97 -15.88
C ILE A 60 6.98 8.96 -17.26
N ALA A 61 6.11 7.99 -17.50
CA ALA A 61 5.23 7.93 -18.67
C ALA A 61 3.86 7.36 -18.28
N ASP A 62 2.82 7.80 -18.95
CA ASP A 62 1.50 7.18 -18.96
C ASP A 62 0.94 7.12 -20.39
N HIS A 63 -0.34 6.86 -20.57
CA HIS A 63 -0.96 6.74 -21.90
C HIS A 63 -1.07 8.09 -22.64
N THR A 64 -0.90 9.22 -21.95
CA THR A 64 -1.02 10.58 -22.52
C THR A 64 0.28 11.33 -22.53
N ASP A 65 1.07 11.22 -21.46
CA ASP A 65 2.21 12.09 -21.19
C ASP A 65 3.49 11.31 -20.90
N THR A 66 4.60 11.91 -21.29
CA THR A 66 5.94 11.43 -20.96
C THR A 66 6.78 12.62 -20.53
N HIS A 67 7.44 12.50 -19.37
CA HIS A 67 8.28 13.56 -18.83
C HIS A 67 9.68 13.05 -18.48
N THR A 68 10.69 13.83 -18.81
CA THR A 68 12.04 13.64 -18.33
C THR A 68 12.15 14.00 -16.83
N PHE A 69 13.26 13.64 -16.20
CA PHE A 69 13.50 14.02 -14.81
C PHE A 69 13.53 15.54 -14.63
N ALA A 70 14.17 16.29 -15.57
CA ALA A 70 14.18 17.76 -15.52
C ALA A 70 12.80 18.37 -15.69
N GLU A 71 11.98 17.83 -16.59
CA GLU A 71 10.62 18.29 -16.82
C GLU A 71 9.71 18.02 -15.62
N LEU A 72 9.77 16.80 -15.06
CA LEU A 72 9.00 16.44 -13.87
C LEU A 72 9.40 17.30 -12.67
N ASP A 73 10.70 17.55 -12.48
CA ASP A 73 11.21 18.41 -11.42
C ASP A 73 10.68 19.84 -11.54
N ALA A 74 10.73 20.41 -12.76
CA ALA A 74 10.20 21.73 -13.03
C ALA A 74 8.66 21.81 -12.88
N LEU A 75 7.93 20.74 -13.23
CA LEU A 75 6.49 20.65 -13.02
C LEU A 75 6.13 20.62 -11.54
N ALA A 76 6.89 19.87 -10.74
CA ALA A 76 6.72 19.82 -9.29
C ALA A 76 6.99 21.18 -8.62
N ASP A 77 7.97 21.95 -9.12
CA ASP A 77 8.23 23.32 -8.63
C ASP A 77 7.05 24.27 -8.94
N ARG A 78 6.53 24.23 -10.16
CA ARG A 78 5.36 25.03 -10.53
C ARG A 78 4.12 24.64 -9.72
N ALA A 79 3.89 23.35 -9.53
CA ALA A 79 2.81 22.85 -8.70
C ALA A 79 2.94 23.33 -7.25
N ALA A 80 4.15 23.29 -6.67
CA ALA A 80 4.41 23.78 -5.32
C ALA A 80 4.12 25.28 -5.19
N ALA A 81 4.54 26.09 -6.15
CA ALA A 81 4.25 27.53 -6.20
C ALA A 81 2.73 27.77 -6.27
N GLY A 82 2.03 27.09 -7.18
CA GLY A 82 0.58 27.22 -7.31
C GLY A 82 -0.20 26.78 -6.06
N ILE A 83 0.25 25.73 -5.37
CA ILE A 83 -0.32 25.30 -4.08
C ILE A 83 -0.11 26.39 -3.01
N ALA A 84 1.07 26.99 -2.95
CA ALA A 84 1.38 28.06 -2.01
C ALA A 84 0.56 29.32 -2.30
N ASP A 85 0.35 29.67 -3.58
CA ASP A 85 -0.48 30.82 -4.02
C ASP A 85 -1.95 30.68 -3.56
N LEU A 86 -2.44 29.45 -3.34
CA LEU A 86 -3.77 29.19 -2.75
C LEU A 86 -3.80 29.38 -1.23
N GLY A 87 -2.68 29.70 -0.60
CA GLY A 87 -2.57 29.85 0.85
C GLY A 87 -2.53 28.54 1.61
N ILE A 88 -2.22 27.41 0.93
CA ILE A 88 -1.90 26.13 1.57
C ILE A 88 -0.49 26.26 2.14
N ARG A 89 -0.33 26.01 3.43
CA ARG A 89 0.89 26.27 4.20
C ARG A 89 1.63 24.99 4.55
N PRO A 90 2.92 25.06 4.86
CA PRO A 90 3.66 23.93 5.41
C PRO A 90 2.94 23.32 6.62
N GLY A 91 2.77 21.99 6.62
CA GLY A 91 2.02 21.25 7.62
C GLY A 91 0.52 21.13 7.35
N ASP A 92 -0.06 21.85 6.38
CA ASP A 92 -1.45 21.62 5.97
C ASP A 92 -1.60 20.26 5.29
N ARG A 93 -2.70 19.55 5.58
CA ARG A 93 -3.00 18.24 4.97
C ARG A 93 -3.89 18.44 3.76
N VAL A 94 -3.58 17.69 2.69
CA VAL A 94 -4.33 17.69 1.44
C VAL A 94 -4.70 16.26 1.07
N LEU A 95 -5.99 15.98 0.90
CA LEU A 95 -6.44 14.68 0.42
C LEU A 95 -6.03 14.54 -1.05
N LEU A 96 -5.16 13.57 -1.35
CA LEU A 96 -4.69 13.30 -2.71
C LEU A 96 -5.36 12.03 -3.22
N GLN A 97 -6.33 12.16 -4.13
CA GLN A 97 -7.10 11.07 -4.71
C GLN A 97 -7.08 11.15 -6.24
N LEU A 98 -5.99 10.72 -6.83
CA LEU A 98 -5.84 10.63 -8.28
C LEU A 98 -5.66 9.17 -8.73
N PRO A 99 -6.08 8.80 -9.94
CA PRO A 99 -5.72 7.54 -10.56
C PRO A 99 -4.22 7.50 -10.89
N ASN A 100 -3.74 6.32 -11.28
CA ASN A 100 -2.38 6.14 -11.77
C ASN A 100 -2.17 6.99 -13.03
N SER A 101 -1.34 8.02 -12.92
CA SER A 101 -1.04 8.97 -14.00
C SER A 101 0.21 9.79 -13.69
N ALA A 102 0.76 10.47 -14.69
CA ALA A 102 1.83 11.43 -14.51
C ALA A 102 1.43 12.55 -13.53
N GLU A 103 0.17 12.97 -13.56
CA GLU A 103 -0.34 14.01 -12.67
C GLU A 103 -0.33 13.60 -11.19
N PHE A 104 -0.46 12.31 -10.88
CA PHE A 104 -0.28 11.82 -9.51
C PHE A 104 1.13 12.13 -8.99
N ALA A 105 2.17 11.87 -9.80
CA ALA A 105 3.55 12.16 -9.42
C ALA A 105 3.80 13.66 -9.29
N ILE A 106 3.30 14.48 -10.23
CA ILE A 106 3.40 15.95 -10.19
C ILE A 106 2.74 16.49 -8.92
N ALA A 107 1.55 16.02 -8.60
CA ALA A 107 0.80 16.42 -7.42
C ALA A 107 1.53 16.03 -6.12
N LEU A 108 2.02 14.78 -6.03
CA LEU A 108 2.75 14.29 -4.86
C LEU A 108 3.99 15.16 -4.58
N PHE A 109 4.85 15.34 -5.59
CA PHE A 109 6.08 16.12 -5.42
C PHE A 109 5.79 17.61 -5.23
N GLY A 110 4.77 18.16 -5.88
CA GLY A 110 4.32 19.53 -5.68
C GLY A 110 3.87 19.79 -4.23
N LEU A 111 3.04 18.90 -3.66
CA LEU A 111 2.61 18.98 -2.26
C LEU A 111 3.78 18.87 -1.30
N LEU A 112 4.66 17.88 -1.50
CA LEU A 112 5.86 17.71 -0.65
C LEU A 112 6.76 18.96 -0.68
N ARG A 113 6.95 19.59 -1.85
CA ARG A 113 7.75 20.82 -2.00
C ARG A 113 7.09 22.04 -1.38
N ALA A 114 5.78 22.13 -1.45
CA ALA A 114 5.02 23.16 -0.75
C ALA A 114 5.03 22.97 0.78
N GLY A 115 5.55 21.84 1.27
CA GLY A 115 5.52 21.45 2.68
C GLY A 115 4.15 21.00 3.16
N ALA A 116 3.21 20.85 2.26
CA ALA A 116 1.92 20.24 2.55
C ALA A 116 2.08 18.73 2.75
N VAL A 117 1.19 18.14 3.54
CA VAL A 117 1.22 16.70 3.89
C VAL A 117 0.11 15.99 3.11
N PRO A 118 0.43 15.27 2.02
CA PRO A 118 -0.59 14.52 1.29
C PRO A 118 -1.14 13.37 2.14
N VAL A 119 -2.47 13.24 2.17
CA VAL A 119 -3.19 12.07 2.64
C VAL A 119 -3.46 11.20 1.42
N MET A 120 -2.87 10.02 1.39
CA MET A 120 -2.79 9.15 0.21
C MET A 120 -4.10 8.37 0.01
N CYS A 121 -5.12 9.04 -0.54
CA CYS A 121 -6.43 8.45 -0.77
C CYS A 121 -6.43 7.58 -2.03
N LEU A 122 -7.00 6.37 -1.93
CA LEU A 122 -7.10 5.47 -3.08
C LEU A 122 -8.25 5.90 -4.00
N PRO A 123 -8.15 5.67 -5.32
CA PRO A 123 -9.24 5.96 -6.26
C PRO A 123 -10.56 5.26 -5.91
N GLY A 124 -10.50 4.11 -5.23
CA GLY A 124 -11.68 3.36 -4.79
C GLY A 124 -12.40 3.94 -3.55
N HIS A 125 -11.79 4.86 -2.80
CA HIS A 125 -12.46 5.48 -1.65
C HIS A 125 -13.63 6.36 -2.11
N ARG A 126 -14.67 6.43 -1.27
CA ARG A 126 -15.88 7.20 -1.54
C ARG A 126 -16.13 8.20 -0.41
N LEU A 127 -17.30 8.80 -0.41
CA LEU A 127 -17.64 9.90 0.52
C LEU A 127 -17.42 9.55 1.99
N ALA A 128 -17.77 8.33 2.41
CA ALA A 128 -17.63 7.91 3.81
C ALA A 128 -16.17 7.91 4.29
N GLU A 129 -15.27 7.34 3.49
CA GLU A 129 -13.85 7.30 3.81
C GLU A 129 -13.24 8.70 3.72
N LEU A 130 -13.55 9.48 2.67
CA LEU A 130 -12.99 10.83 2.51
C LEU A 130 -13.46 11.79 3.60
N THR A 131 -14.72 11.68 4.05
CA THR A 131 -15.24 12.39 5.21
C THR A 131 -14.41 12.10 6.45
N HIS A 132 -14.21 10.82 6.74
CA HIS A 132 -13.40 10.39 7.87
C HIS A 132 -11.95 10.91 7.77
N PHE A 133 -11.33 10.82 6.59
CA PHE A 133 -9.96 11.32 6.39
C PHE A 133 -9.89 12.85 6.54
N ALA A 134 -10.87 13.58 6.02
CA ALA A 134 -10.94 15.03 6.15
C ALA A 134 -11.03 15.47 7.62
N GLU A 135 -11.87 14.78 8.41
CA GLU A 135 -12.04 15.04 9.84
C GLU A 135 -10.76 14.73 10.63
N VAL A 136 -10.24 13.49 10.50
CA VAL A 136 -9.09 13.04 11.30
C VAL A 136 -7.83 13.82 10.95
N SER A 137 -7.62 14.15 9.68
CA SER A 137 -6.45 14.92 9.24
C SER A 137 -6.64 16.44 9.37
N ALA A 138 -7.87 16.94 9.52
CA ALA A 138 -8.23 18.34 9.37
C ALA A 138 -7.70 18.89 8.01
N ALA A 139 -7.92 18.15 6.92
CA ALA A 139 -7.42 18.51 5.60
C ALA A 139 -8.04 19.82 5.10
N VAL A 140 -7.23 20.69 4.51
CA VAL A 140 -7.69 22.00 4.01
C VAL A 140 -8.04 22.02 2.53
N ALA A 141 -7.65 20.97 1.81
CA ALA A 141 -7.91 20.83 0.37
C ALA A 141 -8.06 19.35 -0.02
N LEU A 142 -8.69 19.14 -1.18
CA LEU A 142 -8.86 17.85 -1.83
C LEU A 142 -8.40 17.98 -3.28
N LEU A 143 -7.56 17.06 -3.76
CA LEU A 143 -7.13 16.96 -5.15
C LEU A 143 -7.66 15.67 -5.74
N ILE A 144 -8.49 15.78 -6.80
CA ILE A 144 -9.22 14.67 -7.43
C ILE A 144 -9.09 14.70 -8.95
N ALA A 145 -9.41 13.56 -9.59
CA ALA A 145 -9.80 13.57 -11.00
C ALA A 145 -11.23 14.10 -11.15
N ASP A 146 -11.61 14.52 -12.36
CA ASP A 146 -13.01 14.76 -12.71
C ASP A 146 -13.81 13.46 -12.69
N THR A 147 -13.39 12.51 -13.52
CA THR A 147 -13.96 11.17 -13.64
C THR A 147 -12.86 10.12 -13.78
N ALA A 148 -13.03 8.95 -13.18
CA ALA A 148 -12.20 7.78 -13.43
C ALA A 148 -12.99 6.50 -13.11
N GLY A 149 -12.79 5.44 -13.91
CA GLY A 149 -13.48 4.17 -13.72
C GLY A 149 -15.02 4.29 -13.72
N GLY A 150 -15.57 5.25 -14.49
CA GLY A 150 -17.01 5.53 -14.57
C GLY A 150 -17.59 6.29 -13.37
N PHE A 151 -16.76 6.77 -12.43
CA PHE A 151 -17.21 7.53 -11.27
C PHE A 151 -16.88 9.02 -11.39
N ASP A 152 -17.85 9.92 -11.10
CA ASP A 152 -17.67 11.36 -11.05
C ASP A 152 -17.26 11.80 -9.62
N TYR A 153 -15.99 12.15 -9.46
CA TYR A 153 -15.45 12.59 -8.18
C TYR A 153 -15.88 14.00 -7.78
N ARG A 154 -16.27 14.85 -8.74
CA ARG A 154 -16.67 16.25 -8.51
C ARG A 154 -17.97 16.33 -7.70
N THR A 155 -18.92 15.42 -7.96
CA THR A 155 -20.17 15.34 -7.21
C THR A 155 -19.89 14.95 -5.75
N MET A 156 -19.09 13.91 -5.53
CA MET A 156 -18.66 13.49 -4.19
C MET A 156 -17.91 14.60 -3.45
N ALA A 157 -17.00 15.31 -4.13
CA ALA A 157 -16.27 16.44 -3.54
C ALA A 157 -17.19 17.58 -3.12
N ALA A 158 -18.25 17.86 -3.91
CA ALA A 158 -19.23 18.89 -3.55
C ALA A 158 -19.99 18.55 -2.28
N GLU A 159 -20.36 17.29 -2.08
CA GLU A 159 -20.99 16.82 -0.85
C GLU A 159 -20.01 16.90 0.34
N LEU A 160 -18.76 16.52 0.14
CA LEU A 160 -17.72 16.60 1.17
C LEU A 160 -17.52 18.03 1.67
N VAL A 161 -17.29 18.99 0.77
CA VAL A 161 -17.02 20.38 1.17
C VAL A 161 -18.23 21.06 1.78
N ALA A 162 -19.45 20.69 1.38
CA ALA A 162 -20.67 21.18 1.99
C ALA A 162 -20.79 20.75 3.47
N ALA A 163 -20.36 19.54 3.78
CA ALA A 163 -20.34 18.99 5.14
C ALA A 163 -19.12 19.46 5.95
N HIS A 164 -18.00 19.75 5.29
CA HIS A 164 -16.69 20.07 5.91
C HIS A 164 -16.11 21.38 5.37
N PRO A 165 -16.61 22.57 5.83
CA PRO A 165 -16.18 23.88 5.32
C PRO A 165 -14.69 24.22 5.54
N HIS A 166 -13.97 23.45 6.37
CA HIS A 166 -12.53 23.58 6.55
C HIS A 166 -11.74 23.08 5.33
N VAL A 167 -12.33 22.22 4.48
CA VAL A 167 -11.80 21.86 3.15
C VAL A 167 -12.15 23.00 2.19
N ARG A 168 -11.24 23.94 2.05
CA ARG A 168 -11.47 25.22 1.35
C ARG A 168 -11.30 25.14 -0.18
N HIS A 169 -10.52 24.16 -0.64
CA HIS A 169 -10.14 24.05 -2.05
C HIS A 169 -10.37 22.62 -2.56
N VAL A 170 -11.02 22.50 -3.71
CA VAL A 170 -11.11 21.27 -4.49
C VAL A 170 -10.34 21.50 -5.80
N LEU A 171 -9.21 20.81 -5.94
CA LEU A 171 -8.38 20.85 -7.13
C LEU A 171 -8.79 19.70 -8.05
N VAL A 172 -9.29 20.01 -9.23
CA VAL A 172 -9.81 19.02 -10.18
C VAL A 172 -8.86 18.87 -11.35
N HIS A 173 -8.31 17.66 -11.52
CA HIS A 173 -7.61 17.26 -12.74
C HIS A 173 -8.63 16.74 -13.75
N GLY A 174 -8.67 17.34 -14.95
CA GLY A 174 -9.63 17.06 -16.01
C GLY A 174 -10.65 18.20 -16.18
N ASP A 175 -11.86 17.86 -16.60
CA ASP A 175 -12.89 18.83 -16.94
C ASP A 175 -13.58 19.43 -15.71
N LEU A 176 -13.63 20.77 -15.71
CA LEU A 176 -14.36 21.55 -14.71
C LEU A 176 -15.33 22.51 -15.44
N PRO A 177 -16.47 22.02 -15.96
CA PRO A 177 -17.35 22.79 -16.84
C PRO A 177 -18.11 23.91 -16.13
N GLU A 178 -18.35 23.80 -14.83
CA GLU A 178 -19.11 24.77 -14.06
C GLU A 178 -18.23 25.48 -13.03
N LYS A 179 -18.41 26.79 -12.90
CA LYS A 179 -17.81 27.56 -11.80
C LYS A 179 -18.53 27.18 -10.50
N ARG A 180 -17.79 26.57 -9.59
CA ARG A 180 -18.20 26.34 -8.20
C ARG A 180 -17.22 27.03 -7.27
N ASP A 181 -17.72 27.65 -6.22
CA ASP A 181 -16.86 28.25 -5.20
C ASP A 181 -15.96 27.19 -4.56
N GLY A 182 -14.66 27.46 -4.49
CA GLY A 182 -13.66 26.54 -3.96
C GLY A 182 -13.18 25.47 -4.93
N PHE A 183 -13.80 25.31 -6.13
CA PHE A 183 -13.34 24.37 -7.16
C PHE A 183 -12.41 25.06 -8.14
N LEU A 184 -11.24 24.49 -8.37
CA LEU A 184 -10.17 25.04 -9.20
C LEU A 184 -9.62 23.97 -10.14
N SER A 185 -9.25 24.37 -11.36
CA SER A 185 -8.54 23.46 -12.26
C SER A 185 -7.14 23.16 -11.72
N TRP A 186 -6.84 21.88 -11.49
CA TRP A 186 -5.50 21.45 -11.11
C TRP A 186 -4.45 21.85 -12.15
N THR A 187 -4.76 21.69 -13.44
CA THR A 187 -3.86 22.08 -14.53
C THR A 187 -3.53 23.59 -14.46
N ALA A 188 -4.52 24.44 -14.17
CA ALA A 188 -4.25 25.85 -13.99
C ALA A 188 -3.32 26.10 -12.78
N VAL A 189 -3.56 25.47 -11.64
CA VAL A 189 -2.74 25.62 -10.44
C VAL A 189 -1.33 25.08 -10.66
N SER A 190 -1.19 23.88 -11.21
CA SER A 190 0.10 23.19 -11.34
C SER A 190 0.99 23.71 -12.47
N ARG A 191 0.43 24.41 -13.47
CA ARG A 191 1.19 24.88 -14.65
C ARG A 191 1.48 26.38 -14.63
N THR A 192 0.67 27.17 -13.90
CA THR A 192 0.76 28.64 -13.93
C THR A 192 1.26 29.25 -12.62
N GLY A 193 1.61 28.45 -11.63
CA GLY A 193 2.26 28.95 -10.42
C GLY A 193 3.51 29.77 -10.77
N THR A 194 3.48 31.07 -10.49
CA THR A 194 4.56 32.02 -10.78
C THR A 194 5.33 32.45 -9.55
N GLY A 195 4.85 32.04 -8.37
CA GLY A 195 5.48 32.28 -7.09
C GLY A 195 6.81 31.54 -6.95
N ALA A 196 7.61 31.96 -5.99
CA ALA A 196 8.78 31.19 -5.58
C ALA A 196 8.33 29.89 -4.88
N VAL A 197 9.03 28.79 -5.16
CA VAL A 197 8.88 27.56 -4.37
C VAL A 197 9.12 27.92 -2.90
N PRO A 198 8.20 27.56 -1.98
CA PRO A 198 8.36 27.90 -0.56
C PRO A 198 9.71 27.42 -0.01
N GLN A 199 10.43 28.32 0.64
CA GLN A 199 11.62 27.93 1.41
C GLN A 199 11.11 27.37 2.75
N ILE A 200 11.25 26.07 2.92
CA ILE A 200 10.76 25.36 4.11
C ILE A 200 11.95 24.86 4.89
N ASP A 201 12.00 25.20 6.18
CA ASP A 201 12.91 24.54 7.10
C ASP A 201 12.38 23.12 7.36
N PRO A 202 13.12 22.07 6.95
CA PRO A 202 12.55 20.74 6.94
C PRO A 202 12.46 20.16 8.36
N ASP A 203 11.24 19.90 8.84
CA ASP A 203 11.04 18.99 9.94
C ASP A 203 11.15 17.54 9.42
N LEU A 204 12.39 17.06 9.29
CA LEU A 204 12.66 15.72 8.73
C LEU A 204 12.08 14.58 9.59
N ALA A 205 11.87 14.84 10.88
CA ALA A 205 11.30 13.89 11.83
C ALA A 205 9.76 13.94 11.92
N GLY A 206 9.15 14.98 11.35
CA GLY A 206 7.70 15.11 11.23
C GLY A 206 7.13 14.35 10.05
N PRO A 207 5.79 14.18 9.99
CA PRO A 207 5.13 13.52 8.88
C PRO A 207 5.36 14.21 7.53
N ALA A 208 5.87 13.46 6.56
CA ALA A 208 5.97 13.87 5.16
C ALA A 208 4.68 13.59 4.41
N LEU A 209 4.02 12.48 4.73
CA LEU A 209 2.74 12.06 4.15
C LEU A 209 1.98 11.17 5.15
N LEU A 210 0.69 10.99 4.91
CA LEU A 210 -0.18 10.08 5.64
C LEU A 210 -0.70 9.00 4.68
N LEU A 211 -0.26 7.75 4.88
CA LEU A 211 -0.86 6.61 4.19
C LEU A 211 -2.18 6.25 4.86
N VAL A 212 -2.98 5.42 4.19
CA VAL A 212 -4.26 4.94 4.71
C VAL A 212 -4.19 3.44 4.95
N SER A 213 -4.58 3.00 6.13
CA SER A 213 -4.64 1.57 6.44
C SER A 213 -5.78 0.88 5.69
N GLY A 214 -5.58 -0.38 5.33
CA GLY A 214 -6.59 -1.19 4.62
C GLY A 214 -7.83 -1.60 5.45
N GLY A 215 -8.03 -1.03 6.60
CA GLY A 215 -9.20 -1.05 7.49
C GLY A 215 -10.15 -2.28 7.44
N THR A 216 -9.67 -3.50 7.73
CA THR A 216 -10.56 -4.67 7.79
C THR A 216 -11.43 -4.72 9.05
N THR A 217 -11.17 -3.93 10.08
CA THR A 217 -11.82 -4.04 11.41
C THR A 217 -12.27 -2.71 12.04
N GLY A 218 -12.68 -1.72 11.24
CA GLY A 218 -13.13 -0.41 11.73
C GLY A 218 -12.90 0.69 10.70
N ALA A 219 -13.01 1.95 11.10
CA ALA A 219 -12.64 3.07 10.24
C ALA A 219 -11.15 3.00 9.89
N PRO A 220 -10.78 3.26 8.62
CA PRO A 220 -9.38 3.30 8.20
C PRO A 220 -8.58 4.30 9.04
N LYS A 221 -7.32 3.96 9.34
CA LYS A 221 -6.45 4.82 10.15
C LYS A 221 -5.45 5.52 9.24
N LEU A 222 -5.02 6.71 9.66
CA LEU A 222 -3.97 7.46 8.98
C LEU A 222 -2.60 7.06 9.55
N ILE A 223 -1.69 6.67 8.68
CA ILE A 223 -0.36 6.13 8.98
C ILE A 223 0.66 7.20 8.65
N PRO A 224 1.23 7.89 9.64
CA PRO A 224 2.20 8.95 9.39
C PRO A 224 3.56 8.37 9.00
N ARG A 225 4.10 8.82 7.86
CA ARG A 225 5.45 8.49 7.43
C ARG A 225 6.29 9.75 7.41
N THR A 226 7.45 9.69 8.04
CA THR A 226 8.38 10.83 8.09
C THR A 226 9.23 10.91 6.82
N HIS A 227 9.88 12.04 6.59
CA HIS A 227 10.84 12.14 5.50
C HIS A 227 11.97 11.10 5.65
N GLN A 228 12.53 10.95 6.85
CA GLN A 228 13.68 10.08 7.10
C GLN A 228 13.35 8.60 6.95
N ASP A 229 12.25 8.14 7.57
CA ASP A 229 11.86 6.73 7.50
C ASP A 229 11.46 6.30 6.09
N TYR A 230 10.77 7.19 5.35
CA TYR A 230 10.23 6.83 4.05
C TYR A 230 11.27 6.92 2.91
N VAL A 231 12.25 7.84 3.03
CA VAL A 231 13.45 7.82 2.18
C VAL A 231 14.19 6.50 2.37
N TYR A 232 14.42 6.08 3.63
CA TYR A 232 15.05 4.80 3.90
C TYR A 232 14.25 3.63 3.33
N ASN A 233 12.94 3.59 3.59
CA ASN A 233 12.05 2.53 3.13
C ASN A 233 12.16 2.32 1.61
N CYS A 234 12.06 3.37 0.79
CA CYS A 234 12.06 3.22 -0.66
C CYS A 234 13.47 2.95 -1.22
N THR A 235 14.52 3.58 -0.69
CA THR A 235 15.89 3.38 -1.20
C THR A 235 16.47 2.02 -0.82
N ALA A 236 16.26 1.56 0.43
CA ALA A 236 16.66 0.23 0.85
C ALA A 236 15.88 -0.87 0.09
N SER A 237 14.58 -0.64 -0.19
CA SER A 237 13.80 -1.54 -1.04
C SER A 237 14.34 -1.59 -2.48
N ALA A 238 14.72 -0.45 -3.06
CA ALA A 238 15.30 -0.39 -4.40
C ALA A 238 16.62 -1.15 -4.46
N GLU A 239 17.50 -0.98 -3.47
CA GLU A 239 18.75 -1.70 -3.34
C GLU A 239 18.55 -3.22 -3.23
N LEU A 240 17.64 -3.66 -2.31
CA LEU A 240 17.32 -5.07 -2.11
C LEU A 240 16.78 -5.73 -3.37
N CYS A 241 15.91 -5.02 -4.11
CA CYS A 241 15.32 -5.47 -5.37
C CYS A 241 16.30 -5.34 -6.55
N ARG A 242 17.51 -4.84 -6.31
CA ARG A 242 18.54 -4.58 -7.32
C ARG A 242 17.98 -3.75 -8.48
N LEU A 243 17.23 -2.69 -8.15
CA LEU A 243 16.80 -1.74 -9.17
C LEU A 243 18.01 -1.01 -9.75
N ARG A 244 17.96 -0.77 -11.05
CA ARG A 244 19.00 -0.12 -11.81
C ARG A 244 18.41 0.99 -12.67
N GLN A 245 19.27 1.87 -13.11
CA GLN A 245 18.93 3.00 -13.97
C GLN A 245 18.23 2.59 -15.28
N ASP A 246 18.58 1.42 -15.83
CA ASP A 246 18.01 0.88 -17.07
C ASP A 246 16.70 0.11 -16.86
N ASP A 247 16.22 0.01 -15.62
CA ASP A 247 14.92 -0.59 -15.35
C ASP A 247 13.77 0.35 -15.70
N VAL A 248 12.64 -0.26 -16.04
CA VAL A 248 11.34 0.38 -16.22
C VAL A 248 10.35 -0.26 -15.26
N TYR A 249 9.86 0.52 -14.31
CA TYR A 249 8.92 0.07 -13.29
C TYR A 249 7.47 0.39 -13.69
N LEU A 250 6.61 -0.63 -13.79
CA LEU A 250 5.18 -0.44 -14.05
C LEU A 250 4.39 -0.31 -12.75
N VAL A 251 3.69 0.80 -12.58
CA VAL A 251 2.70 1.02 -11.52
C VAL A 251 1.34 0.56 -12.02
N ALA A 252 0.99 -0.71 -11.73
CA ALA A 252 -0.30 -1.31 -12.07
C ALA A 252 -1.30 -1.33 -10.91
N LEU A 253 -0.82 -1.29 -9.66
CA LEU A 253 -1.66 -1.10 -8.47
C LEU A 253 -1.84 0.39 -8.17
N PRO A 254 -2.87 0.79 -7.38
CA PRO A 254 -3.09 2.21 -7.06
C PRO A 254 -1.85 2.90 -6.48
N ALA A 255 -1.33 3.92 -7.16
CA ALA A 255 -0.07 4.60 -6.83
C ALA A 255 -0.03 5.19 -5.40
N ALA A 256 -1.19 5.56 -4.86
CA ALA A 256 -1.32 6.05 -3.48
C ALA A 256 -1.13 4.95 -2.41
N HIS A 257 -1.12 3.67 -2.78
CA HIS A 257 -0.88 2.58 -1.86
C HIS A 257 0.63 2.39 -1.60
N ASN A 258 1.01 2.09 -0.35
CA ASN A 258 2.41 1.94 0.06
C ASN A 258 3.23 1.02 -0.86
N PHE A 259 2.66 -0.09 -1.33
CA PHE A 259 3.36 -1.10 -2.11
C PHE A 259 3.88 -0.54 -3.45
N PRO A 260 3.05 -0.02 -4.38
CA PRO A 260 3.54 0.56 -5.61
C PRO A 260 4.16 1.96 -5.44
N LEU A 261 4.01 2.59 -4.28
CA LEU A 261 4.61 3.89 -3.98
C LEU A 261 6.08 3.78 -3.55
N ALA A 262 6.39 2.86 -2.61
CA ALA A 262 7.68 2.86 -1.91
C ALA A 262 8.29 1.49 -1.58
N CYS A 263 7.82 0.37 -2.20
CA CYS A 263 8.32 -0.98 -1.88
C CYS A 263 8.82 -1.78 -3.13
N PRO A 264 9.81 -1.32 -3.92
CA PRO A 264 10.43 -0.01 -4.01
C PRO A 264 9.53 1.05 -4.65
N GLY A 265 8.63 0.66 -5.58
CA GLY A 265 7.61 1.50 -6.18
C GLY A 265 8.15 2.70 -6.96
N LEU A 266 7.26 3.68 -7.18
CA LEU A 266 7.57 4.96 -7.82
C LEU A 266 8.81 5.63 -7.20
N LEU A 267 8.82 5.77 -5.86
CA LEU A 267 9.88 6.51 -5.16
C LEU A 267 11.23 5.79 -5.27
N GLY A 268 11.25 4.46 -5.13
CA GLY A 268 12.46 3.67 -5.29
C GLY A 268 12.98 3.67 -6.74
N ALA A 269 12.10 3.59 -7.74
CA ALA A 269 12.49 3.68 -9.15
C ALA A 269 13.11 5.04 -9.47
N LEU A 270 12.47 6.14 -9.08
CA LEU A 270 13.01 7.49 -9.30
C LEU A 270 14.36 7.68 -8.59
N SER A 271 14.55 7.10 -7.40
CA SER A 271 15.79 7.26 -6.63
C SER A 271 17.05 6.71 -7.30
N VAL A 272 16.90 5.78 -8.24
CA VAL A 272 17.98 5.16 -9.01
C VAL A 272 18.03 5.61 -10.48
N GLY A 273 17.20 6.57 -10.87
CA GLY A 273 17.11 7.07 -12.25
C GLY A 273 16.40 6.13 -13.22
N ALA A 274 15.60 5.19 -12.70
CA ALA A 274 14.77 4.30 -13.50
C ALA A 274 13.49 5.00 -13.96
N THR A 275 12.95 4.58 -15.09
CA THR A 275 11.67 5.07 -15.61
C THR A 275 10.50 4.44 -14.87
N THR A 276 9.47 5.22 -14.57
CA THR A 276 8.20 4.71 -14.05
C THR A 276 7.09 4.88 -15.08
N VAL A 277 6.38 3.78 -15.38
CA VAL A 277 5.23 3.78 -16.29
C VAL A 277 3.95 3.58 -15.46
N PHE A 278 2.94 4.39 -15.70
CA PHE A 278 1.63 4.26 -15.05
C PHE A 278 0.62 3.60 -15.99
N THR A 279 -0.13 2.63 -15.47
CA THR A 279 -1.37 2.17 -16.11
C THR A 279 -2.54 2.37 -15.16
N ALA A 280 -3.63 2.92 -15.68
CA ALA A 280 -4.88 3.07 -14.93
C ALA A 280 -5.68 1.76 -14.88
N ASP A 281 -5.42 0.85 -15.82
CA ASP A 281 -6.07 -0.45 -15.94
C ASP A 281 -5.03 -1.57 -15.71
N PRO A 282 -5.17 -2.38 -14.63
CA PRO A 282 -4.29 -3.50 -14.34
C PRO A 282 -4.66 -4.78 -15.09
N SER A 283 -5.63 -4.76 -16.01
CA SER A 283 -5.99 -5.93 -16.82
C SER A 283 -4.78 -6.46 -17.61
N PRO A 284 -4.71 -7.77 -17.91
CA PRO A 284 -3.61 -8.32 -18.70
C PRO A 284 -3.44 -7.63 -20.05
N GLU A 285 -4.54 -7.33 -20.74
CA GLU A 285 -4.53 -6.66 -22.04
C GLU A 285 -3.78 -5.29 -21.96
N ALA A 286 -4.22 -4.40 -21.07
CA ALA A 286 -3.64 -3.08 -20.92
C ALA A 286 -2.21 -3.13 -20.37
N ALA A 287 -1.97 -4.00 -19.39
CA ALA A 287 -0.66 -4.13 -18.77
C ALA A 287 0.39 -4.74 -19.72
N PHE A 288 0.05 -5.76 -20.47
CA PHE A 288 0.96 -6.39 -21.44
C PHE A 288 1.28 -5.44 -22.59
N ALA A 289 0.29 -4.63 -23.03
CA ALA A 289 0.53 -3.56 -24.00
C ALA A 289 1.53 -2.52 -23.46
N ALA A 290 1.38 -2.10 -22.20
CA ALA A 290 2.31 -1.17 -21.56
C ALA A 290 3.71 -1.79 -21.37
N ILE A 291 3.80 -3.08 -21.01
CA ILE A 291 5.06 -3.81 -20.88
C ILE A 291 5.80 -3.87 -22.21
N ASP A 292 5.09 -4.19 -23.29
CA ASP A 292 5.68 -4.28 -24.64
C ASP A 292 6.12 -2.90 -25.15
N ALA A 293 5.25 -1.89 -25.02
CA ALA A 293 5.52 -0.53 -25.52
C ALA A 293 6.70 0.15 -24.83
N HIS A 294 6.88 -0.07 -23.53
CA HIS A 294 7.88 0.63 -22.71
C HIS A 294 9.05 -0.26 -22.26
N GLY A 295 9.03 -1.56 -22.60
CA GLY A 295 10.07 -2.49 -22.16
C GLY A 295 10.11 -2.66 -20.63
N VAL A 296 8.95 -2.73 -19.98
CA VAL A 296 8.86 -2.83 -18.52
C VAL A 296 9.63 -4.04 -18.00
N THR A 297 10.48 -3.82 -17.00
CA THR A 297 11.34 -4.85 -16.40
C THR A 297 10.91 -5.27 -15.00
N VAL A 298 10.18 -4.40 -14.29
CA VAL A 298 9.76 -4.63 -12.89
C VAL A 298 8.32 -4.18 -12.69
N THR A 299 7.56 -4.95 -11.94
CA THR A 299 6.22 -4.53 -11.46
C THR A 299 5.84 -5.22 -10.17
N ALA A 300 4.78 -4.73 -9.53
CA ALA A 300 4.21 -5.28 -8.30
C ALA A 300 2.71 -5.57 -8.48
N LEU A 301 2.28 -6.75 -8.02
CA LEU A 301 0.89 -7.22 -8.12
C LEU A 301 0.40 -7.80 -6.79
N VAL A 302 -0.92 -7.90 -6.65
CA VAL A 302 -1.55 -8.75 -5.64
C VAL A 302 -1.71 -10.18 -6.19
N PRO A 303 -1.83 -11.23 -5.34
CA PRO A 303 -1.89 -12.63 -5.79
C PRO A 303 -2.93 -12.90 -6.88
N ALA A 304 -4.14 -12.34 -6.75
CA ALA A 304 -5.21 -12.54 -7.72
C ALA A 304 -4.85 -12.03 -9.13
N LEU A 305 -4.23 -10.83 -9.20
CA LEU A 305 -3.75 -10.27 -10.47
C LEU A 305 -2.55 -11.04 -11.03
N ALA A 306 -1.62 -11.45 -10.18
CA ALA A 306 -0.46 -12.24 -10.62
C ALA A 306 -0.91 -13.58 -11.25
N LYS A 307 -1.87 -14.25 -10.63
CA LYS A 307 -2.49 -15.48 -11.18
C LYS A 307 -3.19 -15.19 -12.50
N LEU A 308 -4.01 -14.13 -12.56
CA LEU A 308 -4.72 -13.73 -13.79
C LEU A 308 -3.73 -13.44 -14.93
N TRP A 309 -2.67 -12.67 -14.67
CA TRP A 309 -1.64 -12.39 -15.69
C TRP A 309 -0.92 -13.66 -16.16
N ALA A 310 -0.60 -14.56 -15.22
CA ALA A 310 0.05 -15.82 -15.58
C ALA A 310 -0.80 -16.69 -16.52
N GLN A 311 -2.12 -16.71 -16.30
CA GLN A 311 -3.05 -17.44 -17.15
C GLN A 311 -3.29 -16.71 -18.48
N ALA A 312 -3.35 -15.38 -18.46
CA ALA A 312 -3.57 -14.56 -19.65
C ALA A 312 -2.50 -14.77 -20.72
N CYS A 313 -1.31 -15.26 -20.37
CA CYS A 313 -0.30 -15.67 -21.35
C CYS A 313 -0.77 -16.76 -22.33
N ASP A 314 -1.89 -17.43 -22.07
CA ASP A 314 -2.46 -18.45 -22.97
C ASP A 314 -3.39 -17.84 -24.04
N TRP A 315 -3.92 -16.63 -23.85
CA TRP A 315 -4.87 -16.02 -24.80
C TRP A 315 -4.49 -14.59 -25.23
N GLU A 316 -3.68 -13.87 -24.46
CA GLU A 316 -3.22 -12.54 -24.86
C GLU A 316 -2.18 -12.63 -25.97
N PRO A 317 -2.29 -11.77 -27.00
CA PRO A 317 -1.33 -11.78 -28.12
C PRO A 317 0.05 -11.26 -27.72
N LEU A 318 0.13 -10.42 -26.69
CA LEU A 318 1.36 -9.89 -26.12
C LEU A 318 1.72 -10.69 -24.87
N ALA A 319 3.00 -10.91 -24.65
CA ALA A 319 3.51 -11.58 -23.46
C ALA A 319 4.54 -10.68 -22.77
N PRO A 320 4.62 -10.68 -21.43
CA PRO A 320 5.49 -9.77 -20.67
C PRO A 320 6.97 -10.24 -20.68
N LYS A 321 7.58 -10.34 -21.84
CA LYS A 321 8.91 -10.94 -22.06
C LYS A 321 10.06 -10.15 -21.45
N SER A 322 9.92 -8.84 -21.32
CA SER A 322 10.93 -7.97 -20.71
C SER A 322 10.95 -8.02 -19.19
N LEU A 323 9.92 -8.61 -18.57
CA LEU A 323 9.76 -8.63 -17.13
C LEU A 323 10.82 -9.51 -16.46
N ARG A 324 11.77 -8.89 -15.75
CA ARG A 324 12.83 -9.57 -14.99
C ARG A 324 12.49 -9.81 -13.53
N LEU A 325 11.62 -8.97 -12.95
CA LEU A 325 11.22 -9.04 -11.55
C LEU A 325 9.73 -8.75 -11.40
N LEU A 326 9.02 -9.67 -10.80
CA LEU A 326 7.64 -9.49 -10.36
C LEU A 326 7.58 -9.61 -8.84
N GLN A 327 7.09 -8.58 -8.20
CA GLN A 327 6.79 -8.58 -6.77
C GLN A 327 5.33 -8.95 -6.54
N VAL A 328 5.08 -9.91 -5.66
CA VAL A 328 3.71 -10.26 -5.27
C VAL A 328 3.55 -10.07 -3.77
N GLY A 329 2.56 -9.25 -3.40
CA GLY A 329 2.34 -8.90 -2.01
C GLY A 329 0.91 -8.43 -1.73
N GLY A 330 0.68 -8.00 -0.49
CA GLY A 330 -0.65 -7.58 -0.04
C GLY A 330 -1.50 -8.72 0.52
N ALA A 331 -1.25 -9.95 0.10
CA ALA A 331 -1.75 -11.19 0.69
C ALA A 331 -0.72 -12.30 0.44
N LYS A 332 -0.86 -13.45 1.10
CA LYS A 332 -0.02 -14.63 0.85
C LYS A 332 -0.29 -15.16 -0.56
N LEU A 333 0.77 -15.42 -1.31
CA LEU A 333 0.68 -16.12 -2.60
C LEU A 333 0.81 -17.62 -2.34
N ALA A 334 -0.20 -18.41 -2.73
CA ALA A 334 -0.15 -19.85 -2.60
C ALA A 334 1.02 -20.45 -3.40
N ALA A 335 1.65 -21.51 -2.88
CA ALA A 335 2.83 -22.10 -3.51
C ALA A 335 2.58 -22.57 -4.96
N GLU A 336 1.38 -23.06 -5.25
CA GLU A 336 1.00 -23.47 -6.61
C GLU A 336 0.90 -22.28 -7.56
N ASP A 337 0.30 -21.15 -7.10
CA ASP A 337 0.23 -19.91 -7.87
C ASP A 337 1.63 -19.29 -8.04
N ALA A 338 2.50 -19.40 -7.04
CA ALA A 338 3.89 -18.97 -7.15
C ALA A 338 4.65 -19.74 -8.25
N ARG A 339 4.45 -21.08 -8.32
CA ARG A 339 5.02 -21.91 -9.41
C ARG A 339 4.47 -21.52 -10.77
N LEU A 340 3.16 -21.28 -10.87
CA LEU A 340 2.50 -20.84 -12.10
C LEU A 340 3.09 -19.50 -12.57
N VAL A 341 3.16 -18.51 -11.69
CA VAL A 341 3.72 -17.18 -11.97
C VAL A 341 5.17 -17.28 -12.45
N ARG A 342 6.00 -18.08 -11.79
CA ARG A 342 7.41 -18.27 -12.16
C ARG A 342 7.55 -18.97 -13.53
N ALA A 343 6.67 -19.89 -13.84
CA ALA A 343 6.70 -20.60 -15.11
C ALA A 343 6.22 -19.76 -16.31
N ARG A 344 5.30 -18.81 -16.07
CA ARG A 344 4.60 -18.09 -17.14
C ARG A 344 5.02 -16.65 -17.33
N LEU A 345 5.34 -15.94 -16.25
CA LEU A 345 5.65 -14.51 -16.29
C LEU A 345 7.16 -14.25 -16.19
N THR A 346 7.78 -14.67 -15.09
CA THR A 346 9.22 -14.48 -14.87
C THR A 346 9.74 -15.37 -13.75
N LEU A 347 10.99 -15.84 -13.88
CA LEU A 347 11.68 -16.54 -12.80
C LEU A 347 12.05 -15.61 -11.63
N GLY A 348 12.09 -14.31 -11.87
CA GLY A 348 12.39 -13.29 -10.86
C GLY A 348 11.19 -12.93 -10.00
N LEU A 349 10.52 -13.91 -9.39
CA LEU A 349 9.46 -13.68 -8.42
C LEU A 349 10.05 -13.30 -7.06
N GLN A 350 9.52 -12.22 -6.44
CA GLN A 350 9.69 -11.91 -5.03
C GLN A 350 8.33 -11.92 -4.32
N GLN A 351 8.19 -12.71 -3.28
CA GLN A 351 7.08 -12.52 -2.35
C GLN A 351 7.42 -11.37 -1.40
N VAL A 352 6.44 -10.48 -1.17
CA VAL A 352 6.58 -9.30 -0.33
C VAL A 352 5.49 -9.32 0.72
N PHE A 353 5.89 -9.53 1.98
CA PHE A 353 5.01 -9.40 3.13
C PHE A 353 5.37 -8.14 3.89
N GLY A 354 4.47 -7.18 3.86
CA GLY A 354 4.69 -5.91 4.51
C GLY A 354 3.38 -5.19 4.82
N MET A 355 3.51 -4.15 5.59
CA MET A 355 2.41 -3.29 6.00
C MET A 355 2.79 -1.82 5.87
N ALA A 356 1.80 -0.96 5.67
CA ALA A 356 2.03 0.47 5.51
C ALA A 356 2.55 1.11 6.82
N GLU A 357 2.29 0.47 7.93
CA GLU A 357 2.77 0.83 9.27
C GLU A 357 4.29 0.61 9.46
N GLY A 358 4.91 -0.19 8.62
CA GLY A 358 6.34 -0.48 8.68
C GLY A 358 6.68 -1.84 8.16
N LEU A 359 7.51 -2.60 8.82
CA LEU A 359 8.10 -3.89 8.48
C LEU A 359 7.81 -4.39 7.05
N LEU A 360 8.85 -4.48 6.25
CA LEU A 360 8.81 -5.08 4.92
C LEU A 360 9.68 -6.32 4.90
N ASN A 361 9.10 -7.43 4.47
CA ASN A 361 9.82 -8.68 4.27
C ASN A 361 9.81 -9.02 2.77
N TYR A 362 10.93 -9.48 2.29
CA TYR A 362 11.12 -9.88 0.90
C TYR A 362 11.79 -11.23 0.83
N THR A 363 11.37 -12.11 -0.07
CA THR A 363 12.30 -13.14 -0.56
C THR A 363 13.42 -12.44 -1.33
N ARG A 364 14.62 -13.01 -1.30
CA ARG A 364 15.80 -12.36 -1.89
C ARG A 364 15.96 -12.74 -3.38
N VAL A 365 16.48 -11.81 -4.15
CA VAL A 365 16.87 -12.12 -5.54
C VAL A 365 17.99 -13.16 -5.50
N GLY A 366 17.68 -14.36 -5.98
CA GLY A 366 18.60 -15.50 -5.95
C GLY A 366 18.30 -16.54 -4.86
N ASP A 367 17.26 -16.34 -4.05
CA ASP A 367 16.78 -17.38 -3.14
C ASP A 367 16.37 -18.65 -3.94
N PRO A 368 16.55 -19.85 -3.35
CA PRO A 368 16.07 -21.09 -3.93
C PRO A 368 14.56 -21.05 -4.22
N ALA A 369 14.12 -21.80 -5.22
CA ALA A 369 12.72 -21.89 -5.62
C ALA A 369 11.79 -22.18 -4.43
N GLU A 370 12.16 -23.15 -3.59
CA GLU A 370 11.40 -23.54 -2.41
C GLU A 370 11.14 -22.35 -1.47
N ILE A 371 12.16 -21.57 -1.17
CA ILE A 371 12.03 -20.36 -0.32
C ILE A 371 11.08 -19.34 -0.94
N VAL A 372 11.25 -19.06 -2.25
CA VAL A 372 10.42 -18.08 -2.97
C VAL A 372 8.96 -18.55 -3.06
N GLU A 373 8.71 -19.85 -3.12
CA GLU A 373 7.37 -20.41 -3.31
C GLU A 373 6.61 -20.60 -2.00
N THR A 374 7.32 -20.77 -0.86
CA THR A 374 6.69 -21.19 0.41
C THR A 374 6.80 -20.15 1.52
N THR A 375 7.64 -19.11 1.39
CA THR A 375 7.81 -18.08 2.42
C THR A 375 7.48 -16.70 1.88
N GLN A 376 7.22 -15.76 2.80
CA GLN A 376 7.00 -14.35 2.47
C GLN A 376 8.25 -13.50 2.76
N GLY A 377 9.41 -14.14 2.76
CA GLY A 377 10.69 -13.47 2.90
C GLY A 377 11.12 -13.18 4.35
N LYS A 378 12.09 -12.31 4.48
CA LYS A 378 12.66 -11.85 5.76
C LYS A 378 12.83 -10.33 5.77
N PRO A 379 13.01 -9.71 6.95
CA PRO A 379 13.06 -8.25 7.09
C PRO A 379 13.99 -7.55 6.11
N LEU A 380 13.59 -6.37 5.64
CA LEU A 380 14.36 -5.49 4.76
C LEU A 380 15.62 -4.97 5.46
N CYS A 381 15.44 -4.46 6.69
CA CYS A 381 16.50 -3.81 7.44
C CYS A 381 17.11 -4.76 8.47
N PRO A 382 18.45 -4.82 8.61
CA PRO A 382 19.08 -5.55 9.70
C PRO A 382 18.72 -5.05 11.11
N ALA A 383 18.23 -3.81 11.22
CA ALA A 383 17.76 -3.23 12.49
C ALA A 383 16.24 -3.39 12.70
N ASP A 384 15.56 -4.14 11.85
CA ASP A 384 14.20 -4.55 12.14
C ASP A 384 14.20 -5.57 13.27
N GLU A 385 13.53 -5.24 14.35
CA GLU A 385 13.29 -6.13 15.48
C GLU A 385 11.94 -6.78 15.30
N ILE A 386 11.90 -8.08 15.29
CA ILE A 386 10.65 -8.86 15.23
C ILE A 386 10.60 -9.85 16.40
N ARG A 387 9.39 -9.98 16.98
CA ARG A 387 9.04 -11.03 17.93
C ARG A 387 7.87 -11.81 17.39
N VAL A 388 7.87 -13.10 17.60
CA VAL A 388 6.73 -13.97 17.34
C VAL A 388 6.27 -14.47 18.70
N VAL A 389 5.05 -14.10 19.11
CA VAL A 389 4.60 -14.30 20.49
C VAL A 389 3.30 -15.12 20.55
N ASP A 390 3.14 -15.87 21.64
CA ASP A 390 1.91 -16.56 21.98
C ASP A 390 0.83 -15.60 22.53
N GLU A 391 -0.30 -16.13 22.96
CA GLU A 391 -1.42 -15.36 23.50
C GLU A 391 -1.08 -14.65 24.82
N ASP A 392 -0.10 -15.17 25.58
CA ASP A 392 0.38 -14.58 26.83
C ASP A 392 1.50 -13.54 26.60
N GLY A 393 1.94 -13.37 25.34
CA GLY A 393 2.99 -12.42 24.95
C GLY A 393 4.41 -12.92 25.12
N HIS A 394 4.62 -14.23 25.34
CA HIS A 394 5.94 -14.86 25.40
C HIS A 394 6.42 -15.21 23.99
N GLU A 395 7.71 -15.03 23.73
CA GLU A 395 8.29 -15.41 22.44
C GLU A 395 8.25 -16.93 22.27
N VAL A 396 7.77 -17.39 21.11
CA VAL A 396 7.71 -18.80 20.73
C VAL A 396 9.04 -19.27 20.14
N ALA A 397 9.28 -20.58 20.13
CA ALA A 397 10.48 -21.14 19.51
C ALA A 397 10.45 -21.00 17.97
N PRO A 398 11.63 -20.97 17.30
CA PRO A 398 11.68 -20.96 15.84
C PRO A 398 10.90 -22.13 15.23
N GLY A 399 10.01 -21.83 14.28
CA GLY A 399 9.12 -22.79 13.63
C GLY A 399 7.74 -22.91 14.29
N GLU A 400 7.56 -22.38 15.49
CA GLU A 400 6.25 -22.28 16.13
C GLU A 400 5.49 -21.04 15.64
N GLU A 401 4.17 -21.10 15.72
CA GLU A 401 3.27 -20.05 15.27
C GLU A 401 2.95 -19.07 16.39
N GLY A 402 2.93 -17.78 16.06
CA GLY A 402 2.52 -16.73 16.99
C GLY A 402 2.16 -15.41 16.29
N GLU A 403 1.71 -14.42 17.09
CA GLU A 403 1.46 -13.05 16.60
C GLU A 403 2.80 -12.35 16.30
N LEU A 404 2.87 -11.70 15.13
CA LEU A 404 4.03 -10.91 14.73
C LEU A 404 4.00 -9.53 15.38
N LEU A 405 5.03 -9.21 16.16
CA LEU A 405 5.32 -7.88 16.64
C LEU A 405 6.53 -7.31 15.90
N ALA A 406 6.48 -6.03 15.53
CA ALA A 406 7.55 -5.39 14.76
C ALA A 406 7.95 -4.02 15.31
N ARG A 407 9.25 -3.71 15.22
CA ARG A 407 9.82 -2.40 15.54
C ARG A 407 11.05 -2.19 14.68
N GLY A 408 11.24 -0.98 14.13
CA GLY A 408 12.38 -0.74 13.26
C GLY A 408 12.47 0.70 12.76
N PRO A 409 13.48 1.03 11.93
CA PRO A 409 13.74 2.39 11.49
C PRO A 409 12.68 2.98 10.57
N TYR A 410 11.74 2.17 10.08
CA TYR A 410 10.62 2.61 9.26
C TYR A 410 9.27 2.03 9.74
N THR A 411 9.20 1.56 10.98
CA THR A 411 7.95 1.17 11.65
C THR A 411 7.43 2.33 12.47
N ILE A 412 6.19 2.77 12.24
CA ILE A 412 5.57 3.89 12.95
C ILE A 412 5.45 3.63 14.45
N ASN A 413 5.33 4.68 15.24
CA ASN A 413 5.13 4.59 16.70
C ASN A 413 3.68 4.91 17.13
N GLY A 414 2.82 5.23 16.17
CA GLY A 414 1.40 5.50 16.38
C GLY A 414 0.70 5.95 15.11
N TYR A 415 -0.59 5.66 15.02
CA TYR A 415 -1.47 6.22 13.99
C TYR A 415 -1.76 7.68 14.30
N PHE A 416 -1.96 8.46 13.27
CA PHE A 416 -2.26 9.89 13.39
C PHE A 416 -3.65 10.12 13.99
N ASN A 417 -3.75 10.96 15.04
CA ASN A 417 -4.98 11.28 15.76
C ASN A 417 -5.82 10.07 16.19
N ALA A 418 -5.20 8.98 16.64
CA ALA A 418 -5.89 7.72 16.90
C ALA A 418 -5.51 7.09 18.26
N ALA A 419 -5.56 7.86 19.37
CA ALA A 419 -5.09 7.46 20.70
C ALA A 419 -5.61 6.07 21.14
N ALA A 420 -6.91 5.82 21.08
CA ALA A 420 -7.50 4.55 21.48
C ALA A 420 -7.08 3.36 20.58
N ALA A 421 -6.74 3.61 19.31
CA ALA A 421 -6.17 2.60 18.44
C ALA A 421 -4.70 2.33 18.80
N ASN A 422 -3.96 3.39 19.12
CA ASN A 422 -2.55 3.30 19.49
C ASN A 422 -2.33 2.47 20.76
N GLU A 423 -3.16 2.64 21.79
CA GLU A 423 -3.11 1.84 23.01
C GLU A 423 -3.23 0.33 22.75
N ARG A 424 -3.99 -0.07 21.72
CA ARG A 424 -4.18 -1.48 21.38
C ARG A 424 -3.17 -2.01 20.37
N SER A 425 -2.63 -1.12 19.53
CA SER A 425 -1.77 -1.51 18.41
C SER A 425 -0.29 -1.46 18.74
N PHE A 426 0.10 -0.91 19.86
CA PHE A 426 1.50 -0.81 20.27
C PHE A 426 1.70 -1.36 21.67
N THR A 427 2.82 -2.06 21.87
CA THR A 427 3.22 -2.51 23.21
C THR A 427 3.88 -1.36 24.00
N PRO A 428 3.96 -1.46 25.34
CA PRO A 428 4.61 -0.42 26.16
C PRO A 428 6.09 -0.17 25.80
N ASP A 429 6.79 -1.17 25.30
CA ASP A 429 8.18 -1.10 24.82
C ASP A 429 8.30 -0.73 23.34
N GLY A 430 7.17 -0.37 22.69
CA GLY A 430 7.11 0.26 21.39
C GLY A 430 7.15 -0.69 20.19
N PHE A 431 6.75 -1.95 20.34
CA PHE A 431 6.49 -2.83 19.21
C PHE A 431 5.08 -2.58 18.65
N TYR A 432 4.98 -2.55 17.34
CA TYR A 432 3.71 -2.57 16.63
C TYR A 432 3.16 -4.00 16.58
N ARG A 433 1.90 -4.18 16.97
CA ARG A 433 1.16 -5.44 16.83
C ARG A 433 0.54 -5.52 15.45
N SER A 434 1.09 -6.36 14.58
CA SER A 434 0.59 -6.46 13.20
C SER A 434 -0.81 -7.11 13.12
N GLY A 435 -1.12 -7.96 14.08
CA GLY A 435 -2.30 -8.82 14.05
C GLY A 435 -2.18 -9.96 13.02
N ASP A 436 -1.03 -10.13 12.40
CA ASP A 436 -0.74 -11.26 11.53
C ASP A 436 -0.10 -12.40 12.36
N ARG A 437 -0.47 -13.64 12.06
CA ARG A 437 0.15 -14.84 12.61
C ARG A 437 1.20 -15.35 11.64
N VAL A 438 2.36 -15.69 12.18
CA VAL A 438 3.50 -16.14 11.37
C VAL A 438 4.24 -17.28 12.03
N ARG A 439 4.99 -18.06 11.24
CA ARG A 439 6.11 -18.90 11.67
C ARG A 439 7.40 -18.26 11.20
N ARG A 440 8.42 -18.27 12.05
CA ARG A 440 9.76 -17.80 11.72
C ARG A 440 10.71 -18.97 11.75
N ASP A 441 11.38 -19.24 10.63
CA ASP A 441 12.39 -20.29 10.57
C ASP A 441 13.73 -19.85 11.20
N GLN A 442 14.68 -20.79 11.31
CA GLN A 442 16.02 -20.51 11.86
C GLN A 442 16.87 -19.58 11.00
N ALA A 443 16.56 -19.45 9.70
CA ALA A 443 17.22 -18.54 8.76
C ALA A 443 16.58 -17.14 8.77
N GLY A 444 15.49 -16.94 9.52
CA GLY A 444 14.77 -15.68 9.67
C GLY A 444 13.69 -15.43 8.61
N TYR A 445 13.37 -16.41 7.76
CA TYR A 445 12.24 -16.29 6.83
C TYR A 445 10.92 -16.44 7.58
N LEU A 446 9.93 -15.67 7.14
CA LEU A 446 8.59 -15.68 7.70
C LEU A 446 7.63 -16.40 6.75
N GLU A 447 6.81 -17.26 7.32
CA GLU A 447 5.62 -17.81 6.68
C GLU A 447 4.39 -17.19 7.34
N VAL A 448 3.54 -16.53 6.58
CA VAL A 448 2.26 -16.02 7.07
C VAL A 448 1.28 -17.20 7.17
N THR A 449 0.72 -17.42 8.36
CA THR A 449 -0.20 -18.53 8.65
C THR A 449 -1.64 -18.03 8.87
N GLY A 450 -1.85 -16.73 9.00
CA GLY A 450 -3.19 -16.17 9.15
C GLY A 450 -3.20 -14.78 9.79
N ARG A 451 -4.36 -14.43 10.33
CA ARG A 451 -4.55 -13.24 11.15
C ARG A 451 -5.19 -13.59 12.47
N VAL A 452 -4.81 -12.88 13.53
CA VAL A 452 -5.40 -13.06 14.87
C VAL A 452 -6.94 -12.89 14.83
N LYS A 453 -7.45 -12.04 13.93
CA LYS A 453 -8.89 -11.75 13.79
C LYS A 453 -9.61 -12.56 12.71
N ASP A 454 -8.88 -13.36 11.92
CA ASP A 454 -9.45 -14.18 10.84
C ASP A 454 -9.52 -15.67 11.27
N VAL A 455 -9.47 -15.93 12.57
CA VAL A 455 -9.73 -17.23 13.16
C VAL A 455 -11.24 -17.39 13.33
N ILE A 456 -11.78 -18.51 12.84
CA ILE A 456 -13.20 -18.87 12.99
C ILE A 456 -13.34 -19.74 14.23
N LEU A 457 -14.17 -19.30 15.19
CA LEU A 457 -14.37 -19.96 16.48
C LEU A 457 -15.52 -20.98 16.38
N ARG A 458 -15.24 -22.14 15.78
CA ARG A 458 -16.24 -23.16 15.50
C ARG A 458 -16.33 -24.20 16.64
N GLY A 459 -17.38 -24.16 17.43
CA GLY A 459 -17.62 -25.14 18.48
C GLY A 459 -16.52 -25.20 19.55
N GLY A 460 -15.81 -24.09 19.81
CA GLY A 460 -14.70 -24.01 20.73
C GLY A 460 -13.33 -24.31 20.10
N GLU A 461 -13.28 -24.68 18.83
CA GLU A 461 -12.05 -24.90 18.07
C GLU A 461 -11.66 -23.67 17.25
N ASN A 462 -10.38 -23.33 17.23
CA ASN A 462 -9.81 -22.25 16.44
C ASN A 462 -9.47 -22.75 15.03
N VAL A 463 -10.19 -22.28 14.00
CA VAL A 463 -9.96 -22.65 12.62
C VAL A 463 -9.31 -21.48 11.88
N SER A 464 -8.13 -21.70 11.30
CA SER A 464 -7.48 -20.73 10.42
C SER A 464 -8.24 -20.65 9.09
N ALA A 465 -8.84 -19.49 8.82
CA ALA A 465 -9.50 -19.24 7.55
C ALA A 465 -8.51 -19.34 6.38
N LEU A 466 -7.29 -18.86 6.56
CA LEU A 466 -6.24 -18.90 5.52
C LEU A 466 -5.83 -20.32 5.16
N ASP A 467 -5.59 -21.19 6.14
CA ASP A 467 -5.24 -22.59 5.88
C ASP A 467 -6.35 -23.32 5.12
N LEU A 468 -7.60 -23.07 5.49
CA LEU A 468 -8.74 -23.64 4.79
C LEU A 468 -8.82 -23.13 3.34
N GLU A 469 -8.62 -21.82 3.11
CA GLU A 469 -8.59 -21.21 1.79
C GLU A 469 -7.48 -21.82 0.92
N GLU A 470 -6.29 -22.02 1.47
CA GLU A 470 -5.19 -22.69 0.76
C GLU A 470 -5.56 -24.12 0.34
N HIS A 471 -6.19 -24.87 1.22
CA HIS A 471 -6.66 -26.22 0.90
C HIS A 471 -7.76 -26.22 -0.17
N LEU A 472 -8.70 -25.26 -0.11
CA LEU A 472 -9.76 -25.11 -1.11
C LEU A 472 -9.20 -24.76 -2.49
N LEU A 473 -8.20 -23.88 -2.55
CA LEU A 473 -7.54 -23.45 -3.79
C LEU A 473 -6.80 -24.59 -4.52
N THR A 474 -6.48 -25.69 -3.83
CA THR A 474 -5.90 -26.88 -4.49
C THR A 474 -6.92 -27.73 -5.25
N HIS A 475 -8.21 -27.45 -5.13
CA HIS A 475 -9.24 -28.17 -5.89
C HIS A 475 -9.29 -27.66 -7.34
N PRO A 476 -9.23 -28.54 -8.37
CA PRO A 476 -9.13 -28.11 -9.78
C PRO A 476 -10.25 -27.19 -10.28
N ALA A 477 -11.46 -27.30 -9.69
CA ALA A 477 -12.60 -26.46 -10.05
C ALA A 477 -12.64 -25.13 -9.30
N VAL A 478 -11.78 -24.89 -8.30
CA VAL A 478 -11.78 -23.68 -7.49
C VAL A 478 -10.83 -22.64 -8.08
N TRP A 479 -11.38 -21.50 -8.48
CA TRP A 479 -10.61 -20.35 -8.96
C TRP A 479 -10.12 -19.46 -7.83
N SER A 480 -11.05 -19.13 -6.91
CA SER A 480 -10.80 -18.28 -5.74
C SER A 480 -11.72 -18.70 -4.60
N ALA A 481 -11.25 -18.59 -3.37
CA ALA A 481 -12.00 -18.96 -2.17
C ALA A 481 -11.77 -17.96 -1.05
N ALA A 482 -12.80 -17.77 -0.23
CA ALA A 482 -12.73 -17.08 1.03
C ALA A 482 -13.48 -17.90 2.10
N ALA A 483 -12.82 -18.15 3.22
CA ALA A 483 -13.46 -18.73 4.40
C ALA A 483 -13.85 -17.64 5.36
N VAL A 484 -15.13 -17.59 5.73
CA VAL A 484 -15.69 -16.56 6.61
C VAL A 484 -16.56 -17.17 7.71
N PRO A 485 -16.57 -16.59 8.92
CA PRO A 485 -17.49 -17.01 9.97
C PRO A 485 -18.92 -16.54 9.66
N LEU A 486 -19.88 -17.41 9.87
CA LEU A 486 -21.29 -17.03 9.96
C LEU A 486 -21.84 -17.43 11.34
N PRO A 487 -22.74 -16.64 11.94
CA PRO A 487 -23.35 -17.00 13.22
C PRO A 487 -24.04 -18.37 13.17
N ASP A 488 -23.93 -19.13 14.26
CA ASP A 488 -24.60 -20.42 14.44
C ASP A 488 -24.99 -20.61 15.91
N ASP A 489 -26.22 -21.00 16.17
CA ASP A 489 -26.78 -21.09 17.53
C ASP A 489 -26.13 -22.20 18.38
N TYR A 490 -25.52 -23.22 17.76
CA TYR A 490 -24.92 -24.37 18.45
C TYR A 490 -23.39 -24.31 18.46
N LEU A 491 -22.79 -23.82 17.38
CA LEU A 491 -21.34 -23.80 17.21
C LEU A 491 -20.74 -22.44 17.59
N GLY A 492 -21.58 -21.41 17.87
CA GLY A 492 -21.18 -20.02 17.97
C GLY A 492 -20.92 -19.43 16.56
N GLU A 493 -19.94 -20.01 15.86
CA GLU A 493 -19.68 -19.71 14.46
C GLU A 493 -19.64 -21.00 13.63
N LYS A 494 -20.14 -20.94 12.40
CA LYS A 494 -19.98 -21.95 11.36
C LYS A 494 -19.11 -21.43 10.25
N ILE A 495 -18.40 -22.33 9.60
CA ILE A 495 -17.48 -22.02 8.52
C ILE A 495 -18.24 -21.94 7.19
N CYS A 496 -18.23 -20.79 6.55
CA CYS A 496 -18.75 -20.62 5.20
C CYS A 496 -17.58 -20.49 4.21
N ALA A 497 -17.54 -21.36 3.19
CA ALA A 497 -16.66 -21.23 2.04
C ALA A 497 -17.41 -20.49 0.92
N ALA A 498 -17.04 -19.23 0.67
CA ALA A 498 -17.45 -18.47 -0.50
C ALA A 498 -16.47 -18.75 -1.63
N VAL A 499 -16.93 -19.32 -2.74
CA VAL A 499 -16.06 -19.89 -3.77
C VAL A 499 -16.45 -19.42 -5.16
N VAL A 500 -15.46 -18.96 -5.92
CA VAL A 500 -15.55 -18.76 -7.38
C VAL A 500 -15.01 -20.01 -8.06
N PHE A 501 -15.79 -20.58 -8.96
CA PHE A 501 -15.42 -21.79 -9.70
C PHE A 501 -14.96 -21.46 -11.12
N THR A 502 -14.04 -22.28 -11.67
CA THR A 502 -13.58 -22.17 -13.05
C THR A 502 -14.63 -22.64 -14.08
N GLY A 503 -15.64 -23.38 -13.62
CA GLY A 503 -16.73 -23.96 -14.43
C GLY A 503 -17.97 -24.18 -13.58
N ALA A 504 -18.65 -25.30 -13.75
CA ALA A 504 -19.80 -25.66 -12.93
C ALA A 504 -19.39 -25.80 -11.45
N PRO A 505 -20.18 -25.27 -10.49
CA PRO A 505 -19.91 -25.45 -9.08
C PRO A 505 -19.92 -26.93 -8.68
N VAL A 506 -18.98 -27.30 -7.81
CA VAL A 506 -19.00 -28.62 -7.16
C VAL A 506 -19.85 -28.57 -5.90
N THR A 507 -20.24 -29.72 -5.38
CA THR A 507 -21.02 -29.81 -4.13
C THR A 507 -20.14 -29.67 -2.88
N LEU A 508 -20.74 -29.32 -1.75
CA LEU A 508 -20.05 -29.31 -0.45
C LEU A 508 -19.45 -30.69 -0.12
N ALA A 509 -20.13 -31.78 -0.45
CA ALA A 509 -19.67 -33.16 -0.22
C ALA A 509 -18.41 -33.48 -1.04
N GLU A 510 -18.32 -33.01 -2.28
CA GLU A 510 -17.11 -33.18 -3.11
C GLU A 510 -15.94 -32.38 -2.55
N LEU A 511 -16.17 -31.15 -2.08
CA LEU A 511 -15.14 -30.38 -1.39
C LEU A 511 -14.71 -31.03 -0.09
N HIS A 512 -15.62 -31.58 0.71
CA HIS A 512 -15.26 -32.33 1.93
C HIS A 512 -14.39 -33.54 1.59
N THR A 513 -14.74 -34.29 0.55
CA THR A 513 -13.93 -35.44 0.09
C THR A 513 -12.52 -34.99 -0.32
N HIS A 514 -12.40 -33.86 -1.02
CA HIS A 514 -11.11 -33.29 -1.40
C HIS A 514 -10.29 -32.88 -0.18
N LEU A 515 -10.90 -32.13 0.75
CA LEU A 515 -10.25 -31.65 1.99
C LEU A 515 -9.83 -32.82 2.88
N GLU A 516 -10.63 -33.89 2.94
CA GLU A 516 -10.29 -35.10 3.68
C GLU A 516 -9.04 -35.79 3.15
N ARG A 517 -8.94 -35.93 1.82
CA ARG A 517 -7.75 -36.50 1.15
C ARG A 517 -6.50 -35.66 1.40
N ARG A 518 -6.66 -34.39 1.68
CA ARG A 518 -5.58 -33.45 2.03
C ARG A 518 -5.27 -33.42 3.53
N GLY A 519 -5.96 -34.25 4.33
CA GLY A 519 -5.73 -34.34 5.76
C GLY A 519 -6.36 -33.23 6.60
N VAL A 520 -7.27 -32.43 6.02
CA VAL A 520 -7.97 -31.36 6.78
C VAL A 520 -8.92 -31.98 7.79
N ALA A 521 -8.74 -31.60 9.07
CA ALA A 521 -9.55 -32.09 10.17
C ALA A 521 -11.05 -31.80 9.97
N SER A 522 -11.91 -32.66 10.47
CA SER A 522 -13.37 -32.53 10.24
C SER A 522 -13.95 -31.21 10.79
N HIS A 523 -13.45 -30.73 11.92
CA HIS A 523 -13.90 -29.47 12.52
C HIS A 523 -13.48 -28.23 11.71
N ALA A 524 -12.44 -28.33 10.88
CA ALA A 524 -11.93 -27.26 10.04
C ALA A 524 -12.53 -27.25 8.61
N ARG A 525 -13.42 -28.17 8.29
CA ARG A 525 -14.07 -28.20 6.97
C ARG A 525 -15.28 -27.26 6.93
N PRO A 526 -15.64 -26.68 5.76
CA PRO A 526 -16.77 -25.76 5.64
C PRO A 526 -18.10 -26.42 6.01
N ASP A 527 -18.95 -25.71 6.75
CA ASP A 527 -20.33 -26.11 7.02
C ASP A 527 -21.27 -25.70 5.88
N VAL A 528 -20.90 -24.61 5.19
CA VAL A 528 -21.68 -24.03 4.09
C VAL A 528 -20.77 -23.73 2.91
N LEU A 529 -21.26 -24.04 1.71
CA LEU A 529 -20.63 -23.64 0.44
C LEU A 529 -21.54 -22.64 -0.28
N VAL A 530 -20.99 -21.50 -0.62
CA VAL A 530 -21.68 -20.47 -1.41
C VAL A 530 -20.91 -20.19 -2.69
N PRO A 531 -21.40 -20.68 -3.84
CA PRO A 531 -20.86 -20.29 -5.14
C PRO A 531 -21.09 -18.79 -5.39
N MET A 532 -20.04 -18.07 -5.76
CA MET A 532 -20.10 -16.65 -6.10
C MET A 532 -19.54 -16.42 -7.52
N PRO A 533 -20.11 -15.49 -8.30
CA PRO A 533 -19.55 -15.15 -9.61
C PRO A 533 -18.19 -14.42 -9.48
N THR A 534 -18.03 -13.62 -8.44
CA THR A 534 -16.81 -12.92 -8.05
C THR A 534 -16.78 -12.74 -6.55
N LEU A 535 -15.60 -12.73 -5.93
CA LEU A 535 -15.48 -12.32 -4.53
C LEU A 535 -15.33 -10.78 -4.44
N PRO A 536 -16.04 -10.12 -3.52
CA PRO A 536 -15.84 -8.71 -3.23
C PRO A 536 -14.38 -8.42 -2.90
N THR A 537 -13.89 -7.26 -3.37
CA THR A 537 -12.51 -6.83 -3.09
C THR A 537 -12.47 -5.44 -2.49
N THR A 538 -11.46 -5.20 -1.67
CA THR A 538 -11.15 -3.88 -1.14
C THR A 538 -10.59 -2.96 -2.25
N ALA A 539 -10.47 -1.67 -1.98
CA ALA A 539 -9.90 -0.68 -2.90
C ALA A 539 -8.45 -0.99 -3.35
N VAL A 540 -7.76 -1.90 -2.66
CA VAL A 540 -6.40 -2.37 -3.00
C VAL A 540 -6.40 -3.75 -3.66
N GLY A 541 -7.57 -4.31 -4.04
CA GLY A 541 -7.69 -5.60 -4.72
C GLY A 541 -7.56 -6.83 -3.82
N LYS A 542 -7.61 -6.68 -2.48
CA LYS A 542 -7.67 -7.81 -1.54
C LYS A 542 -9.12 -8.28 -1.37
N ILE A 543 -9.34 -9.58 -1.13
CA ILE A 543 -10.66 -10.10 -0.82
C ILE A 543 -11.23 -9.40 0.42
N ASP A 544 -12.45 -8.89 0.30
CA ASP A 544 -13.19 -8.23 1.39
C ASP A 544 -14.13 -9.22 2.09
N LYS A 545 -13.59 -9.92 3.08
CA LYS A 545 -14.34 -10.90 3.87
C LYS A 545 -15.56 -10.30 4.60
N LYS A 546 -15.50 -9.01 4.98
CA LYS A 546 -16.63 -8.34 5.62
C LYS A 546 -17.79 -8.12 4.65
N ALA A 547 -17.46 -7.68 3.43
CA ALA A 547 -18.48 -7.53 2.39
C ALA A 547 -19.12 -8.89 2.05
N ILE A 548 -18.33 -9.98 2.07
CA ILE A 548 -18.87 -11.35 1.91
C ILE A 548 -19.84 -11.68 3.03
N VAL A 549 -19.44 -11.51 4.31
CA VAL A 549 -20.31 -11.78 5.47
C VAL A 549 -21.58 -10.93 5.39
N ALA A 550 -21.47 -9.63 5.10
CA ALA A 550 -22.61 -8.74 4.99
C ALA A 550 -23.59 -9.16 3.88
N GLN A 551 -23.12 -9.69 2.75
CA GLN A 551 -23.97 -10.23 1.68
C GLN A 551 -24.67 -11.54 2.07
N LEU A 552 -24.03 -12.35 2.91
CA LEU A 552 -24.56 -13.66 3.32
C LEU A 552 -25.47 -13.63 4.56
N THR A 553 -25.49 -12.50 5.28
CA THR A 553 -26.31 -12.32 6.50
C THR A 553 -27.50 -11.39 6.28
N GLN A 554 -27.72 -10.86 5.07
CA GLN A 554 -28.92 -10.16 4.63
C GLN A 554 -29.97 -11.14 4.15
#